data_28ad909cf89c2460aab5b84266c049f5
#
_entry.id   28ad909cf89c2460aab5b84266c049f5
#
_cell.length_a   1.000
_cell.length_b   1.000
_cell.length_c   1.000
_cell.angle_alpha   90.00
_cell.angle_beta   90.00
_cell.angle_gamma   90.00
#
_symmetry.space_group_name_H-M   'P 1'
#
loop_
_entity.id
_entity.type
_entity.pdbx_description
1 polymer ?
#
loop_
_entity_poly.entity_id
_entity_poly.type
_entity_poly.pdbx_seq_one_letter_code
_entity_poly.pdbx_strand_id
1 'polypeptide(L)'
;MIEQAVSHALRLAQSWPHWDGTPIPADDRFYTPHKAIRRIGDHLIDHLAEVEARLAGVPTIPDRWHASAITTPGDLAVFTAADLAEAESRLTRLAQIWTVRLAGLTAEQLDHREPGAWTIREIAEHLSDTYYADAVGWLSEVPQVG
;
A
#
# COMPACT_ATOMS: atom_id res chain seq x y z
N MET A 1 9.97 6.63 6.97
CA MET A 1 10.03 5.50 6.02
C MET A 1 8.68 5.19 5.38
N ILE A 2 7.67 4.74 6.14
CA ILE A 2 6.32 4.45 5.58
C ILE A 2 5.68 5.72 5.00
N GLU A 3 5.76 6.85 5.69
CA GLU A 3 5.25 8.13 5.17
C GLU A 3 5.90 8.54 3.85
N GLN A 4 7.19 8.30 3.70
CA GLN A 4 7.91 8.57 2.45
C GLN A 4 7.44 7.68 1.31
N ALA A 5 7.20 6.40 1.58
CA ALA A 5 6.66 5.46 0.59
C ALA A 5 5.24 5.86 0.15
N VAL A 6 4.38 6.24 1.10
CA VAL A 6 3.03 6.74 0.80
C VAL A 6 3.09 8.05 0.02
N SER A 7 3.96 8.99 0.40
CA SER A 7 4.14 10.26 -0.33
C SER A 7 4.62 10.01 -1.76
N HIS A 8 5.54 9.07 -1.97
CA HIS A 8 5.97 8.67 -3.30
C HIS A 8 4.81 8.12 -4.13
N ALA A 9 4.03 7.19 -3.56
CA ALA A 9 2.86 6.64 -4.23
C ALA A 9 1.86 7.72 -4.64
N LEU A 10 1.57 8.65 -3.75
CA LEU A 10 0.62 9.74 -4.00
C LEU A 10 1.15 10.74 -5.04
N ARG A 11 2.47 10.94 -5.15
CA ARG A 11 3.05 11.73 -6.25
C ARG A 11 2.80 11.06 -7.61
N LEU A 12 3.05 9.78 -7.71
CA LEU A 12 2.76 9.03 -8.95
C LEU A 12 1.27 9.04 -9.27
N ALA A 13 0.43 8.89 -8.25
CA ALA A 13 -1.03 8.85 -8.40
C ALA A 13 -1.62 10.15 -8.93
N GLN A 14 -0.92 11.29 -8.84
CA GLN A 14 -1.35 12.54 -9.48
C GLN A 14 -1.56 12.38 -10.99
N SER A 15 -0.83 11.48 -11.63
CA SER A 15 -0.95 11.19 -13.06
C SER A 15 -1.98 10.11 -13.39
N TRP A 16 -2.49 9.38 -12.43
CA TRP A 16 -3.33 8.20 -12.68
C TRP A 16 -4.73 8.49 -13.24
N PRO A 17 -5.31 9.69 -13.11
CA PRO A 17 -6.49 10.04 -13.90
C PRO A 17 -6.28 9.97 -15.42
N HIS A 18 -5.03 9.96 -15.91
CA HIS A 18 -4.69 9.77 -17.32
C HIS A 18 -4.64 8.31 -17.76
N TRP A 19 -4.87 7.36 -16.88
CA TRP A 19 -4.85 5.93 -17.23
C TRP A 19 -5.83 5.61 -18.35
N ASP A 20 -5.36 4.86 -19.34
CA ASP A 20 -6.11 4.55 -20.56
C ASP A 20 -7.04 3.34 -20.43
N GLY A 21 -7.10 2.70 -19.27
CA GLY A 21 -7.92 1.52 -19.02
C GLY A 21 -7.22 0.20 -19.30
N THR A 22 -5.98 0.22 -19.76
CA THR A 22 -5.21 -1.00 -20.04
C THR A 22 -4.46 -1.44 -18.77
N PRO A 23 -4.70 -2.66 -18.24
CA PRO A 23 -3.93 -3.20 -17.13
C PRO A 23 -2.44 -3.26 -17.45
N ILE A 24 -1.62 -2.92 -16.48
CA ILE A 24 -0.16 -2.78 -16.64
C ILE A 24 0.52 -4.06 -16.13
N PRO A 25 1.25 -4.79 -16.99
CA PRO A 25 1.99 -5.97 -16.55
C PRO A 25 3.13 -5.60 -15.59
N ALA A 26 3.27 -6.36 -14.52
CA ALA A 26 4.42 -6.29 -13.61
C ALA A 26 4.69 -7.68 -13.07
N ASP A 27 5.85 -8.23 -13.41
CA ASP A 27 6.22 -9.63 -13.14
C ASP A 27 5.17 -10.61 -13.72
N ASP A 28 4.57 -11.44 -12.89
CA ASP A 28 3.53 -12.41 -13.28
C ASP A 28 2.10 -11.90 -13.06
N ARG A 29 1.92 -10.60 -12.81
CA ARG A 29 0.66 -9.98 -12.41
C ARG A 29 0.35 -8.76 -13.23
N PHE A 30 -0.87 -8.22 -13.04
CA PHE A 30 -1.29 -6.98 -13.63
C PHE A 30 -1.67 -5.98 -12.54
N TYR A 31 -1.38 -4.70 -12.78
CA TYR A 31 -1.77 -3.60 -11.90
C TYR A 31 -2.58 -2.56 -12.66
N THR A 32 -3.39 -1.85 -11.91
CA THR A 32 -4.14 -0.66 -12.34
C THR A 32 -4.01 0.40 -11.25
N PRO A 33 -4.35 1.66 -11.51
CA PRO A 33 -4.39 2.67 -10.46
C PRO A 33 -5.17 2.23 -9.21
N HIS A 34 -6.40 1.76 -9.38
CA HIS A 34 -7.23 1.29 -8.27
C HIS A 34 -6.61 0.09 -7.54
N LYS A 35 -6.09 -0.86 -8.28
CA LYS A 35 -5.46 -2.04 -7.67
C LYS A 35 -4.23 -1.67 -6.86
N ALA A 36 -3.41 -0.75 -7.35
CA ALA A 36 -2.23 -0.28 -6.62
C ALA A 36 -2.63 0.42 -5.31
N ILE A 37 -3.60 1.33 -5.34
CA ILE A 37 -4.12 2.00 -4.14
C ILE A 37 -4.69 0.98 -3.15
N ARG A 38 -5.52 0.07 -3.62
CA ARG A 38 -6.11 -1.00 -2.79
C ARG A 38 -5.01 -1.85 -2.16
N ARG A 39 -4.03 -2.24 -2.95
CA ARG A 39 -2.95 -3.11 -2.47
C ARG A 39 -2.06 -2.43 -1.44
N ILE A 40 -1.73 -1.16 -1.63
CA ILE A 40 -0.98 -0.37 -0.64
C ILE A 40 -1.78 -0.26 0.66
N GLY A 41 -3.06 0.07 0.59
CA GLY A 41 -3.93 0.18 1.75
C GLY A 41 -4.08 -1.14 2.50
N ASP A 42 -4.36 -2.23 1.80
CA ASP A 42 -4.49 -3.56 2.38
C ASP A 42 -3.20 -4.01 3.07
N HIS A 43 -2.04 -3.73 2.46
CA HIS A 43 -0.74 -4.08 3.00
C HIS A 43 -0.46 -3.35 4.32
N LEU A 44 -0.77 -2.05 4.37
CA LEU A 44 -0.64 -1.26 5.59
C LEU A 44 -1.60 -1.72 6.70
N ILE A 45 -2.83 -2.05 6.35
CA ILE A 45 -3.86 -2.52 7.31
C ILE A 45 -3.52 -3.91 7.83
N ASP A 46 -3.15 -4.83 6.95
CA ASP A 46 -2.84 -6.21 7.29
C ASP A 46 -1.73 -6.30 8.33
N HIS A 47 -0.60 -5.66 8.06
CA HIS A 47 0.51 -5.65 9.01
C HIS A 47 0.24 -4.80 10.25
N LEU A 48 -0.60 -3.77 10.16
CA LEU A 48 -1.02 -3.03 11.35
C LEU A 48 -1.84 -3.92 12.28
N ALA A 49 -2.78 -4.70 11.74
CA ALA A 49 -3.55 -5.68 12.51
C ALA A 49 -2.63 -6.72 13.17
N GLU A 50 -1.61 -7.20 12.45
CA GLU A 50 -0.61 -8.11 12.99
C GLU A 50 0.15 -7.48 14.17
N VAL A 51 0.65 -6.27 14.00
CA VAL A 51 1.39 -5.56 15.06
C VAL A 51 0.52 -5.31 16.29
N GLU A 52 -0.70 -4.83 16.09
CA GLU A 52 -1.63 -4.56 17.19
C GLU A 52 -1.99 -5.85 17.95
N ALA A 53 -2.22 -6.96 17.25
CA ALA A 53 -2.49 -8.25 17.87
C ALA A 53 -1.29 -8.73 18.71
N ARG A 54 -0.07 -8.61 18.17
CA ARG A 54 1.16 -9.00 18.88
C ARG A 54 1.37 -8.16 20.12
N LEU A 55 1.16 -6.85 20.05
CA LEU A 55 1.29 -5.95 21.21
C LEU A 55 0.24 -6.24 22.28
N ALA A 56 -0.96 -6.64 21.88
CA ALA A 56 -2.05 -7.01 22.78
C ALA A 56 -1.96 -8.44 23.32
N GLY A 57 -1.03 -9.26 22.82
CA GLY A 57 -0.91 -10.66 23.19
C GLY A 57 -2.06 -11.54 22.72
N VAL A 58 -2.71 -11.17 21.61
CA VAL A 58 -3.79 -11.95 20.99
C VAL A 58 -3.31 -12.59 19.70
N PRO A 59 -3.94 -13.70 19.23
CA PRO A 59 -3.55 -14.34 17.98
C PRO A 59 -3.65 -13.40 16.77
N THR A 60 -2.69 -13.47 15.85
CA THR A 60 -2.72 -12.76 14.58
C THR A 60 -3.72 -13.41 13.62
N ILE A 61 -4.31 -12.61 12.74
CA ILE A 61 -5.23 -13.09 11.71
C ILE A 61 -4.43 -13.38 10.44
N PRO A 62 -4.48 -14.61 9.88
CA PRO A 62 -3.76 -14.92 8.64
C PRO A 62 -4.35 -14.14 7.45
N ASP A 63 -3.49 -13.58 6.61
CA ASP A 63 -3.92 -13.01 5.33
C ASP A 63 -4.29 -14.15 4.37
N ARG A 64 -5.57 -14.24 4.01
CA ARG A 64 -6.10 -15.23 3.06
C ARG A 64 -6.62 -14.62 1.77
N TRP A 65 -6.58 -13.31 1.67
CA TRP A 65 -7.15 -12.61 0.54
C TRP A 65 -6.25 -12.61 -0.71
N HIS A 66 -4.93 -12.68 -0.55
CA HIS A 66 -3.98 -12.67 -1.66
C HIS A 66 -4.23 -11.51 -2.67
N ALA A 67 -4.40 -10.32 -2.15
CA ALA A 67 -4.84 -9.14 -2.89
C ALA A 67 -4.03 -8.85 -4.15
N SER A 68 -2.73 -9.12 -4.15
CA SER A 68 -1.86 -8.89 -5.33
C SER A 68 -2.18 -9.79 -6.50
N ALA A 69 -2.63 -11.03 -6.24
CA ALA A 69 -2.95 -12.01 -7.28
C ALA A 69 -4.34 -11.81 -7.89
N ILE A 70 -5.22 -11.07 -7.20
CA ILE A 70 -6.62 -10.91 -7.60
C ILE A 70 -6.83 -9.53 -8.21
N THR A 71 -7.43 -9.49 -9.41
CA THR A 71 -7.92 -8.26 -10.04
C THR A 71 -9.44 -8.27 -10.01
N THR A 72 -10.03 -7.29 -9.35
CA THR A 72 -11.48 -7.17 -9.23
C THR A 72 -12.06 -6.27 -10.33
N PRO A 73 -13.39 -6.35 -10.59
CA PRO A 73 -14.03 -5.40 -11.51
C PRO A 73 -13.80 -3.94 -11.11
N GLY A 74 -13.77 -3.63 -9.81
CA GLY A 74 -13.47 -2.28 -9.32
C GLY A 74 -12.05 -1.81 -9.66
N ASP A 75 -11.09 -2.74 -9.75
CA ASP A 75 -9.72 -2.41 -10.17
C ASP A 75 -9.64 -1.95 -11.63
N LEU A 76 -10.59 -2.35 -12.46
CA LEU A 76 -10.67 -2.00 -13.88
C LEU A 76 -11.46 -0.71 -14.15
N ALA A 77 -12.02 -0.10 -13.13
CA ALA A 77 -12.76 1.15 -13.25
C ALA A 77 -11.83 2.33 -13.60
N VAL A 78 -12.39 3.34 -14.25
CA VAL A 78 -11.71 4.62 -14.48
C VAL A 78 -11.24 5.20 -13.13
N PHE A 79 -10.03 5.74 -13.09
CA PHE A 79 -9.48 6.41 -11.92
C PHE A 79 -9.72 7.91 -12.05
N THR A 80 -10.53 8.47 -11.14
CA THR A 80 -10.96 9.87 -11.20
C THR A 80 -10.19 10.74 -10.20
N ALA A 81 -10.34 12.06 -10.33
CA ALA A 81 -9.84 13.01 -9.35
C ALA A 81 -10.43 12.78 -7.94
N ALA A 82 -11.69 12.33 -7.87
CA ALA A 82 -12.32 11.98 -6.59
C ALA A 82 -11.69 10.73 -5.98
N ASP A 83 -11.34 9.73 -6.79
CA ASP A 83 -10.63 8.54 -6.34
C ASP A 83 -9.24 8.90 -5.80
N LEU A 84 -8.55 9.82 -6.45
CA LEU A 84 -7.27 10.33 -5.97
C LEU A 84 -7.41 11.02 -4.61
N ALA A 85 -8.40 11.89 -4.46
CA ALA A 85 -8.65 12.59 -3.19
C ALA A 85 -8.97 11.61 -2.05
N GLU A 86 -9.74 10.56 -2.32
CA GLU A 86 -10.04 9.51 -1.35
C GLU A 86 -8.76 8.73 -0.98
N ALA A 87 -7.95 8.39 -1.96
CA ALA A 87 -6.68 7.68 -1.74
C ALA A 87 -5.72 8.53 -0.88
N GLU A 88 -5.58 9.82 -1.17
CA GLU A 88 -4.77 10.75 -0.36
C GLU A 88 -5.23 10.76 1.09
N SER A 89 -6.54 10.89 1.31
CA SER A 89 -7.13 10.90 2.65
C SER A 89 -6.84 9.61 3.41
N ARG A 90 -7.10 8.47 2.78
CA ARG A 90 -6.96 7.15 3.41
C ARG A 90 -5.51 6.77 3.69
N LEU A 91 -4.64 6.88 2.69
CA LEU A 91 -3.25 6.46 2.80
C LEU A 91 -2.44 7.38 3.73
N THR A 92 -2.71 8.67 3.71
CA THR A 92 -2.05 9.63 4.62
C THR A 92 -2.40 9.32 6.08
N ARG A 93 -3.66 8.99 6.37
CA ARG A 93 -4.07 8.60 7.73
C ARG A 93 -3.45 7.27 8.16
N LEU A 94 -3.40 6.29 7.28
CA LEU A 94 -2.73 5.02 7.58
C LEU A 94 -1.25 5.21 7.87
N ALA A 95 -0.56 6.02 7.07
CA ALA A 95 0.85 6.33 7.30
C ALA A 95 1.05 7.05 8.64
N GLN A 96 0.16 7.97 9.00
CA GLN A 96 0.19 8.65 10.29
C GLN A 96 0.00 7.68 11.47
N ILE A 97 -0.96 6.76 11.36
CA ILE A 97 -1.20 5.74 12.40
C ILE A 97 0.06 4.90 12.59
N TRP A 98 0.69 4.47 11.52
CA TRP A 98 1.94 3.73 11.58
C TRP A 98 3.06 4.52 12.26
N THR A 99 3.25 5.78 11.88
CA THR A 99 4.29 6.65 12.45
C THR A 99 4.10 6.84 13.94
N VAL A 100 2.86 7.12 14.36
CA VAL A 100 2.52 7.27 15.80
C VAL A 100 2.74 5.96 16.55
N ARG A 101 2.30 4.84 15.98
CA ARG A 101 2.47 3.53 16.62
C ARG A 101 3.96 3.19 16.81
N LEU A 102 4.76 3.32 15.76
CA LEU A 102 6.20 3.01 15.82
C LEU A 102 6.95 3.91 16.81
N ALA A 103 6.61 5.20 16.85
CA ALA A 103 7.22 6.14 17.79
C ALA A 103 6.91 5.82 19.26
N GLY A 104 5.79 5.14 19.52
CA GLY A 104 5.39 4.73 20.87
C GLY A 104 6.01 3.41 21.34
N LEU A 105 6.81 2.72 20.52
CA LEU A 105 7.41 1.43 20.85
C LEU A 105 8.85 1.60 21.36
N THR A 106 9.22 0.76 22.32
CA THR A 106 10.61 0.66 22.76
C THR A 106 11.46 -0.11 21.74
N ALA A 107 12.78 0.03 21.80
CA ALA A 107 13.69 -0.78 20.99
C ALA A 107 13.49 -2.28 21.22
N GLU A 108 13.24 -2.68 22.46
CA GLU A 108 12.95 -4.08 22.81
C GLU A 108 11.67 -4.57 22.09
N GLN A 109 10.60 -3.80 22.09
CA GLN A 109 9.36 -4.14 21.37
C GLN A 109 9.57 -4.21 19.86
N LEU A 110 10.33 -3.26 19.31
CA LEU A 110 10.62 -3.23 17.85
C LEU A 110 11.43 -4.43 17.41
N ASP A 111 12.34 -4.92 18.23
CA ASP A 111 13.31 -5.95 17.86
C ASP A 111 12.97 -7.34 18.44
N HIS A 112 11.86 -7.45 19.18
CA HIS A 112 11.38 -8.73 19.68
C HIS A 112 10.94 -9.64 18.51
N ARG A 113 11.50 -10.86 18.50
CA ARG A 113 11.21 -11.86 17.46
C ARG A 113 10.26 -12.94 17.98
N GLU A 114 9.08 -13.02 17.38
CA GLU A 114 8.21 -14.17 17.54
C GLU A 114 8.71 -15.34 16.66
N PRO A 115 8.52 -16.60 17.08
CA PRO A 115 8.92 -17.75 16.27
C PRO A 115 8.25 -17.73 14.88
N GLY A 116 9.08 -17.79 13.82
CA GLY A 116 8.62 -17.82 12.45
C GLY A 116 8.06 -16.50 11.91
N ALA A 117 8.22 -15.40 12.63
CA ALA A 117 7.71 -14.09 12.22
C ALA A 117 8.83 -13.03 12.14
N TRP A 118 8.59 -11.99 11.39
CA TRP A 118 9.46 -10.81 11.36
C TRP A 118 9.35 -10.01 12.66
N THR A 119 10.38 -9.26 12.98
CA THR A 119 10.29 -8.23 14.01
C THR A 119 9.40 -7.08 13.50
N ILE A 120 8.89 -6.27 14.44
CA ILE A 120 8.10 -5.08 14.04
C ILE A 120 8.97 -4.12 13.22
N ARG A 121 10.26 -4.01 13.53
CA ARG A 121 11.20 -3.20 12.74
C ARG A 121 11.32 -3.71 11.30
N GLU A 122 11.45 -5.01 11.11
CA GLU A 122 11.49 -5.64 9.77
C GLU A 122 10.18 -5.44 9.00
N ILE A 123 9.03 -5.52 9.68
CA ILE A 123 7.73 -5.20 9.09
C ILE A 123 7.69 -3.75 8.60
N ALA A 124 8.14 -2.80 9.42
CA ALA A 124 8.18 -1.39 9.04
C ALA A 124 9.09 -1.13 7.83
N GLU A 125 10.24 -1.78 7.77
CA GLU A 125 11.14 -1.72 6.61
C GLU A 125 10.48 -2.30 5.36
N HIS A 126 9.82 -3.43 5.48
CA HIS A 126 9.06 -4.07 4.39
C HIS A 126 7.95 -3.16 3.85
N LEU A 127 7.21 -2.48 4.73
CA LEU A 127 6.14 -1.54 4.35
C LEU A 127 6.67 -0.23 3.72
N SER A 128 7.96 0.01 3.77
CA SER A 128 8.60 1.16 3.13
C SER A 128 8.94 0.91 1.66
N ASP A 129 8.64 -0.27 1.15
CA ASP A 129 8.76 -0.62 -0.27
C ASP A 129 7.74 0.16 -1.11
N THR A 130 8.14 0.52 -2.32
CA THR A 130 7.33 1.32 -3.26
C THR A 130 6.83 0.52 -4.47
N TYR A 131 6.94 -0.80 -4.42
CA TYR A 131 6.71 -1.68 -5.56
C TYR A 131 5.34 -1.50 -6.23
N TYR A 132 4.26 -1.44 -5.46
CA TYR A 132 2.92 -1.37 -6.04
C TYR A 132 2.67 -0.05 -6.79
N ALA A 133 3.17 1.05 -6.25
CA ALA A 133 3.07 2.35 -6.91
C ALA A 133 3.96 2.40 -8.16
N ASP A 134 5.17 1.88 -8.06
CA ASP A 134 6.13 1.86 -9.17
C ASP A 134 5.67 0.93 -10.30
N ALA A 135 4.91 -0.11 -10.00
CA ALA A 135 4.32 -1.00 -10.99
C ALA A 135 3.36 -0.26 -11.95
N VAL A 136 2.63 0.73 -11.45
CA VAL A 136 1.82 1.64 -12.29
C VAL A 136 2.67 2.77 -12.84
N GLY A 137 3.49 3.39 -11.99
CA GLY A 137 4.40 4.46 -12.37
C GLY A 137 3.70 5.77 -12.68
N TRP A 138 4.42 6.66 -13.34
CA TRP A 138 3.88 7.92 -13.84
C TRP A 138 3.18 7.70 -15.17
N LEU A 139 1.94 8.15 -15.28
CA LEU A 139 1.14 8.06 -16.51
C LEU A 139 1.05 9.43 -17.17
N SER A 140 1.62 9.54 -18.37
CA SER A 140 1.56 10.76 -19.15
C SER A 140 0.20 10.89 -19.86
N GLU A 141 -0.23 12.12 -20.11
CA GLU A 141 -1.32 12.36 -21.04
C GLU A 141 -0.97 11.73 -22.39
N VAL A 142 -1.92 10.97 -22.95
CA VAL A 142 -1.78 10.48 -24.32
C VAL A 142 -1.83 11.71 -25.22
N PRO A 143 -0.81 11.96 -26.08
CA PRO A 143 -0.91 13.05 -27.03
C PRO A 143 -2.16 12.85 -27.89
N GLN A 144 -3.05 13.83 -27.88
CA GLN A 144 -4.18 13.80 -28.82
C GLN A 144 -3.59 13.89 -30.22
N VAL A 145 -3.71 12.80 -30.98
CA VAL A 145 -3.42 12.82 -32.41
C VAL A 145 -4.49 13.65 -33.06
N GLY A 146 -4.11 14.89 -33.38
CA GLY A 146 -4.98 15.80 -34.08
C GLY A 146 -5.20 15.39 -35.56
#